data_e1a8c2629ce41e30e8f705cb9f4028d8
#
_entry.id   e1a8c2629ce41e30e8f705cb9f4028d8
#
_cell.length_a   1.000
_cell.length_b   1.000
_cell.length_c   1.000
_cell.angle_alpha   90.00
_cell.angle_beta   90.00
_cell.angle_gamma   90.00
#
_symmetry.space_group_name_H-M   'P 1'
#
loop_
_entity.id
_entity.type
_entity.pdbx_description
1 polymer ?
#
loop_
_entity_poly.entity_id
_entity_poly.type
_entity_poly.pdbx_seq_one_letter_code
_entity_poly.pdbx_strand_id
1 'polypeptide(L)'
;ICWILTVPMKDFIGQSRLKMALQYNTNQGRKRPLVLALEHAYHGDTFKAMEVGDDEDYHFAFDKKEGVVHIPTEIPALEEAFEQYHDRLNCFIVEPLLQGAGGMRMYDISFLKRARELCDQYDVLLIFDEVATGFGRTGNRFVADLVLPDILVLGKALTGGYIGHAVTVANHKVFDAFYSDDDRLALMHGPTFMGNPLACAVALKGIEIFEREDYMSKIRHIEQVSRGEMEAFTDPRIKEVRIMGGCVCVEVHDSRDLEGFQQFAYERGVFSRPFLNYMYSMVPYVISDEELIKIFDVMKEWFREK
;
A
#
# COMPACT_ATOMS: atom_id res chain seq x y z
N ILE A 1 11.76 -5.64 -16.41
CA ILE A 1 11.34 -6.53 -15.31
C ILE A 1 12.03 -7.85 -15.51
N CYS A 2 12.89 -8.26 -14.59
CA CYS A 2 13.71 -9.44 -14.77
C CYS A 2 13.35 -10.61 -13.91
N TRP A 3 12.73 -10.35 -12.79
CA TRP A 3 12.50 -11.38 -11.79
C TRP A 3 11.14 -11.21 -11.15
N ILE A 4 10.31 -12.26 -11.21
CA ILE A 4 8.99 -12.29 -10.60
C ILE A 4 8.97 -13.46 -9.63
N LEU A 5 8.84 -13.15 -8.34
CA LEU A 5 8.64 -14.13 -7.28
C LEU A 5 7.15 -14.13 -6.91
N THR A 6 6.49 -15.27 -7.07
CA THR A 6 5.07 -15.42 -6.71
C THR A 6 4.94 -16.14 -5.37
N VAL A 7 4.02 -15.70 -4.52
CA VAL A 7 3.77 -16.31 -3.21
C VAL A 7 2.28 -16.57 -2.99
N PRO A 8 1.89 -17.69 -2.38
CA PRO A 8 0.50 -18.12 -2.28
C PRO A 8 -0.35 -17.31 -1.31
N MET A 9 0.24 -16.54 -0.43
CA MET A 9 -0.48 -15.72 0.55
C MET A 9 0.15 -14.32 0.64
N LYS A 10 -0.70 -13.28 0.81
CA LYS A 10 -0.24 -11.89 0.90
C LYS A 10 0.78 -11.64 2.03
N ASP A 11 0.66 -12.39 3.14
CA ASP A 11 1.48 -12.19 4.33
C ASP A 11 2.93 -12.64 4.14
N PHE A 12 3.17 -13.68 3.32
CA PHE A 12 4.53 -14.10 2.96
C PHE A 12 5.27 -13.08 2.07
N ILE A 13 4.55 -12.21 1.41
CA ILE A 13 5.14 -11.16 0.55
C ILE A 13 5.86 -10.09 1.37
N GLY A 14 5.34 -9.77 2.56
CA GLY A 14 5.99 -8.84 3.48
C GLY A 14 7.41 -9.24 3.81
N GLN A 15 7.65 -10.54 3.99
CA GLN A 15 8.98 -11.07 4.26
C GLN A 15 9.86 -11.18 3.00
N SER A 16 9.31 -11.55 1.84
CA SER A 16 10.11 -11.82 0.64
C SER A 16 10.86 -10.57 0.15
N ARG A 17 10.19 -9.42 0.08
CA ARG A 17 10.80 -8.15 -0.35
C ARG A 17 11.90 -7.67 0.58
N LEU A 18 11.68 -7.77 1.91
CA LEU A 18 12.67 -7.37 2.90
C LEU A 18 13.86 -8.34 2.94
N LYS A 19 13.61 -9.65 2.83
CA LYS A 19 14.69 -10.65 2.68
C LYS A 19 15.50 -10.40 1.43
N MET A 20 14.84 -10.11 0.31
CA MET A 20 15.50 -9.81 -0.96
C MET A 20 16.38 -8.56 -0.82
N ALA A 21 15.87 -7.47 -0.25
CA ALA A 21 16.64 -6.25 -0.03
C ALA A 21 17.83 -6.47 0.91
N LEU A 22 17.63 -7.19 2.02
CA LEU A 22 18.69 -7.49 2.98
C LEU A 22 19.79 -8.34 2.34
N GLN A 23 19.42 -9.42 1.64
CA GLN A 23 20.37 -10.31 1.01
C GLN A 23 21.08 -9.64 -0.16
N TYR A 24 20.40 -8.76 -0.92
CA TYR A 24 21.02 -7.93 -1.97
C TYR A 24 22.26 -7.18 -1.44
N ASN A 25 22.12 -6.50 -0.33
CA ASN A 25 23.26 -5.78 0.27
C ASN A 25 24.31 -6.76 0.80
N THR A 26 23.90 -7.84 1.44
CA THR A 26 24.81 -8.86 1.95
C THR A 26 25.63 -9.53 0.84
N ASN A 27 25.01 -9.88 -0.28
CA ASN A 27 25.68 -10.48 -1.44
C ASN A 27 26.73 -9.53 -2.05
N GLN A 28 26.60 -8.23 -1.84
CA GLN A 28 27.56 -7.22 -2.26
C GLN A 28 28.58 -6.85 -1.16
N GLY A 29 28.63 -7.60 -0.05
CA GLY A 29 29.53 -7.36 1.06
C GLY A 29 29.18 -6.13 1.92
N ARG A 30 27.98 -5.60 1.81
CA ARG A 30 27.53 -4.40 2.52
C ARG A 30 26.78 -4.78 3.80
N LYS A 31 27.06 -4.07 4.90
CA LYS A 31 26.33 -4.21 6.17
C LYS A 31 25.38 -3.04 6.35
N ARG A 32 24.18 -3.17 5.83
CA ARG A 32 23.12 -2.15 5.90
C ARG A 32 21.91 -2.72 6.66
N PRO A 33 21.88 -2.60 7.99
CA PRO A 33 20.83 -3.27 8.80
C PRO A 33 19.52 -2.48 8.89
N LEU A 34 19.51 -1.18 8.53
CA LEU A 34 18.35 -0.32 8.74
C LEU A 34 17.36 -0.37 7.57
N VAL A 35 16.08 -0.39 7.89
CA VAL A 35 14.99 -0.17 6.97
C VAL A 35 14.41 1.22 7.24
N LEU A 36 14.25 2.03 6.22
CA LEU A 36 13.47 3.26 6.29
C LEU A 36 12.03 2.96 5.92
N ALA A 37 11.08 3.46 6.69
CA ALA A 37 9.65 3.32 6.45
C ALA A 37 8.91 4.61 6.82
N LEU A 38 7.64 4.71 6.47
CA LEU A 38 6.83 5.85 6.84
C LEU A 38 6.15 5.65 8.21
N GLU A 39 5.95 6.72 8.95
CA GLU A 39 5.01 6.72 10.06
C GLU A 39 3.63 6.26 9.59
N HIS A 40 2.91 5.54 10.43
CA HIS A 40 1.62 4.92 10.13
C HIS A 40 1.64 3.90 8.98
N ALA A 41 2.79 3.37 8.60
CA ALA A 41 2.88 2.35 7.56
C ALA A 41 2.33 1.01 8.02
N TYR A 42 1.66 0.30 7.10
CA TYR A 42 1.23 -1.07 7.29
C TYR A 42 1.73 -1.96 6.15
N HIS A 43 2.46 -3.00 6.49
CA HIS A 43 3.10 -3.87 5.50
C HIS A 43 2.76 -5.35 5.65
N GLY A 44 1.74 -5.69 6.43
CA GLY A 44 1.26 -7.06 6.66
C GLY A 44 1.59 -7.60 8.06
N ASP A 45 1.11 -8.82 8.34
CA ASP A 45 1.02 -9.40 9.69
C ASP A 45 2.12 -10.42 10.00
N THR A 46 3.17 -10.51 9.17
CA THR A 46 4.35 -11.34 9.51
C THR A 46 5.30 -10.56 10.40
N PHE A 47 6.05 -11.25 11.28
CA PHE A 47 6.90 -10.61 12.27
C PHE A 47 7.74 -9.45 11.72
N LYS A 48 8.45 -9.65 10.61
CA LYS A 48 9.28 -8.59 10.04
C LYS A 48 8.47 -7.49 9.37
N ALA A 49 7.30 -7.79 8.83
CA ALA A 49 6.40 -6.77 8.28
C ALA A 49 5.79 -5.90 9.40
N MET A 50 5.44 -6.51 10.55
CA MET A 50 4.98 -5.79 11.73
C MET A 50 6.08 -4.91 12.34
N GLU A 51 7.34 -5.38 12.38
CA GLU A 51 8.48 -4.56 12.82
C GLU A 51 8.69 -3.31 11.95
N VAL A 52 8.45 -3.43 10.63
CA VAL A 52 8.63 -2.34 9.66
C VAL A 52 7.40 -1.44 9.61
N GLY A 53 6.24 -1.95 9.96
CA GLY A 53 5.03 -1.15 10.14
C GLY A 53 5.16 -0.17 11.31
N ASP A 54 4.31 0.85 11.32
CA ASP A 54 4.18 1.80 12.42
C ASP A 54 2.72 1.87 12.86
N ASP A 55 2.28 0.77 13.45
CA ASP A 55 0.88 0.53 13.76
C ASP A 55 0.78 -0.01 15.19
N GLU A 56 0.80 0.91 16.13
CA GLU A 56 0.72 0.61 17.57
C GLU A 56 -0.66 0.07 17.98
N ASP A 57 -1.70 0.36 17.20
CA ASP A 57 -3.07 0.00 17.55
C ASP A 57 -3.34 -1.50 17.35
N TYR A 58 -2.66 -2.14 16.39
CA TYR A 58 -2.91 -3.56 16.04
C TYR A 58 -1.84 -4.52 16.51
N HIS A 59 -0.58 -4.08 16.46
CA HIS A 59 0.57 -4.95 16.66
C HIS A 59 1.33 -4.66 17.95
N PHE A 60 0.73 -3.95 18.90
CA PHE A 60 1.34 -3.55 20.17
C PHE A 60 2.05 -4.70 20.91
N ALA A 61 1.54 -5.94 20.78
CA ALA A 61 2.14 -7.14 21.38
C ALA A 61 3.42 -7.61 20.69
N PHE A 62 3.73 -7.08 19.49
CA PHE A 62 4.84 -7.51 18.63
C PHE A 62 5.82 -6.37 18.35
N ASP A 63 5.73 -5.28 19.11
CA ASP A 63 6.51 -4.07 18.90
C ASP A 63 7.99 -4.31 19.21
N LYS A 64 8.75 -4.62 18.16
CA LYS A 64 10.21 -4.67 18.14
C LYS A 64 10.71 -3.95 16.90
N LYS A 65 10.75 -2.62 16.98
CA LYS A 65 11.20 -1.75 15.86
C LYS A 65 12.74 -1.70 15.73
N GLU A 66 13.44 -2.76 16.14
CA GLU A 66 14.90 -2.82 16.02
C GLU A 66 15.31 -2.78 14.54
N GLY A 67 16.13 -1.78 14.19
CA GLY A 67 16.64 -1.61 12.83
C GLY A 67 15.64 -0.98 11.85
N VAL A 68 14.62 -0.30 12.34
CA VAL A 68 13.69 0.49 11.52
C VAL A 68 13.72 1.96 11.91
N VAL A 69 13.70 2.84 10.93
CA VAL A 69 13.59 4.29 11.08
C VAL A 69 12.27 4.71 10.44
N HIS A 70 11.38 5.32 11.21
CA HIS A 70 10.12 5.86 10.71
C HIS A 70 10.22 7.36 10.51
N ILE A 71 9.65 7.86 9.42
CA ILE A 71 9.61 9.27 9.08
C ILE A 71 8.20 9.68 8.61
N PRO A 72 7.79 10.93 8.83
CA PRO A 72 6.57 11.46 8.22
C PRO A 72 6.70 11.60 6.69
N THR A 73 5.58 11.78 6.01
CA THR A 73 5.54 11.99 4.54
C THR A 73 5.97 13.40 4.12
N GLU A 74 7.08 13.88 4.67
CA GLU A 74 7.62 15.23 4.47
C GLU A 74 9.02 15.17 3.84
N ILE A 75 9.27 15.95 2.78
CA ILE A 75 10.55 15.96 2.07
C ILE A 75 11.72 16.31 3.00
N PRO A 76 11.64 17.32 3.89
CA PRO A 76 12.74 17.63 4.81
C PRO A 76 13.11 16.45 5.73
N ALA A 77 12.12 15.74 6.28
CA ALA A 77 12.36 14.57 7.13
C ALA A 77 12.99 13.40 6.35
N LEU A 78 12.59 13.23 5.10
CA LEU A 78 13.20 12.24 4.20
C LEU A 78 14.68 12.57 3.93
N GLU A 79 15.00 13.83 3.62
CA GLU A 79 16.37 14.28 3.37
C GLU A 79 17.25 14.12 4.61
N GLU A 80 16.77 14.52 5.78
CA GLU A 80 17.47 14.35 7.06
C GLU A 80 17.75 12.89 7.37
N ALA A 81 16.77 11.99 7.14
CA ALA A 81 16.96 10.57 7.35
C ALA A 81 18.03 9.97 6.42
N PHE A 82 18.07 10.41 5.16
CA PHE A 82 19.11 9.97 4.24
C PHE A 82 20.49 10.56 4.61
N GLU A 83 20.58 11.82 5.01
CA GLU A 83 21.85 12.41 5.50
C GLU A 83 22.40 11.64 6.70
N GLN A 84 21.54 11.26 7.63
CA GLN A 84 21.94 10.59 8.87
C GLN A 84 22.23 9.10 8.71
N TYR A 85 21.52 8.38 7.83
CA TYR A 85 21.49 6.91 7.85
C TYR A 85 21.88 6.24 6.53
N HIS A 86 22.14 6.96 5.42
CA HIS A 86 22.31 6.38 4.08
C HIS A 86 23.33 5.23 4.00
N ASP A 87 24.41 5.27 4.75
CA ASP A 87 25.45 4.25 4.80
C ASP A 87 24.99 2.95 5.46
N ARG A 88 23.93 3.02 6.27
CA ARG A 88 23.33 1.91 7.01
C ARG A 88 21.98 1.48 6.45
N LEU A 89 21.36 2.29 5.59
CA LEU A 89 20.06 1.99 5.01
C LEU A 89 20.14 0.82 4.02
N ASN A 90 19.35 -0.20 4.28
CA ASN A 90 19.12 -1.35 3.41
C ASN A 90 18.19 -0.98 2.26
N CYS A 91 17.03 -0.47 2.63
CA CYS A 91 15.98 -0.07 1.71
C CYS A 91 15.08 0.99 2.33
N PHE A 92 14.34 1.69 1.48
CA PHE A 92 13.18 2.49 1.84
C PHE A 92 11.92 1.82 1.28
N ILE A 93 10.97 1.51 2.17
CA ILE A 93 9.70 0.87 1.81
C ILE A 93 8.53 1.80 2.06
N VAL A 94 7.61 1.88 1.10
CA VAL A 94 6.44 2.75 1.18
C VAL A 94 5.19 2.09 0.57
N GLU A 95 4.01 2.43 1.10
CA GLU A 95 2.74 2.35 0.39
C GLU A 95 2.62 3.62 -0.46
N PRO A 96 2.76 3.55 -1.80
CA PRO A 96 2.92 4.77 -2.60
C PRO A 96 1.59 5.54 -2.76
N LEU A 97 1.63 6.86 -2.49
CA LEU A 97 0.56 7.86 -2.52
C LEU A 97 -0.55 7.69 -1.49
N LEU A 98 -0.84 6.48 -1.04
CA LEU A 98 -1.95 6.17 -0.14
C LEU A 98 -1.52 5.12 0.89
N GLN A 99 -1.43 5.49 2.15
CA GLN A 99 -1.28 4.57 3.27
C GLN A 99 -2.66 4.06 3.67
N GLY A 100 -2.94 2.77 3.39
CA GLY A 100 -4.26 2.20 3.58
C GLY A 100 -4.64 2.03 5.05
N ALA A 101 -4.15 0.99 5.71
CA ALA A 101 -4.47 0.68 7.12
C ALA A 101 -4.00 1.77 8.10
N GLY A 102 -3.00 2.56 7.74
CA GLY A 102 -2.53 3.72 8.51
C GLY A 102 -3.45 4.94 8.50
N GLY A 103 -4.71 4.78 8.08
CA GLY A 103 -5.73 5.83 8.16
C GLY A 103 -6.06 6.51 6.84
N MET A 104 -5.89 5.82 5.72
CA MET A 104 -6.16 6.36 4.37
C MET A 104 -5.44 7.70 4.13
N ARG A 105 -4.20 7.82 4.60
CA ARG A 105 -3.39 9.03 4.47
C ARG A 105 -2.89 9.16 3.05
N MET A 106 -3.08 10.34 2.47
CA MET A 106 -2.70 10.64 1.09
C MET A 106 -1.57 11.66 1.08
N TYR A 107 -0.60 11.51 0.18
CA TYR A 107 0.53 12.41 0.04
C TYR A 107 0.91 12.62 -1.43
N ASP A 108 1.62 13.70 -1.70
CA ASP A 108 1.94 14.12 -3.06
C ASP A 108 3.05 13.30 -3.71
N ILE A 109 3.00 13.15 -5.02
CA ILE A 109 3.97 12.41 -5.84
C ILE A 109 5.40 12.99 -5.77
N SER A 110 5.55 14.28 -5.42
CA SER A 110 6.86 14.92 -5.26
C SER A 110 7.70 14.23 -4.19
N PHE A 111 7.07 13.73 -3.11
CA PHE A 111 7.74 12.95 -2.08
C PHE A 111 8.38 11.68 -2.66
N LEU A 112 7.64 10.91 -3.48
CA LEU A 112 8.15 9.68 -4.10
C LEU A 112 9.25 9.97 -5.14
N LYS A 113 9.12 11.06 -5.90
CA LYS A 113 10.17 11.50 -6.84
C LYS A 113 11.46 11.81 -6.08
N ARG A 114 11.35 12.56 -4.97
CA ARG A 114 12.50 12.86 -4.14
C ARG A 114 13.09 11.61 -3.49
N ALA A 115 12.25 10.70 -3.03
CA ALA A 115 12.68 9.41 -2.51
C ALA A 115 13.49 8.61 -3.54
N ARG A 116 13.05 8.60 -4.81
CA ARG A 116 13.79 7.92 -5.89
C ARG A 116 15.16 8.54 -6.12
N GLU A 117 15.23 9.88 -6.17
CA GLU A 117 16.50 10.61 -6.34
C GLU A 117 17.51 10.26 -5.23
N LEU A 118 17.06 10.28 -3.97
CA LEU A 118 17.91 9.96 -2.83
C LEU A 118 18.32 8.47 -2.81
N CYS A 119 17.41 7.58 -3.13
CA CYS A 119 17.70 6.16 -3.25
C CYS A 119 18.76 5.89 -4.35
N ASP A 120 18.67 6.59 -5.48
CA ASP A 120 19.68 6.49 -6.54
C ASP A 120 21.03 7.09 -6.13
N GLN A 121 21.01 8.24 -5.49
CA GLN A 121 22.22 8.94 -5.03
C GLN A 121 23.02 8.11 -4.03
N TYR A 122 22.35 7.44 -3.10
CA TYR A 122 22.99 6.71 -2.00
C TYR A 122 22.99 5.18 -2.18
N ASP A 123 22.53 4.70 -3.33
CA ASP A 123 22.42 3.28 -3.66
C ASP A 123 21.64 2.50 -2.58
N VAL A 124 20.47 3.03 -2.21
CA VAL A 124 19.48 2.42 -1.33
C VAL A 124 18.34 1.86 -2.19
N LEU A 125 17.83 0.67 -1.89
CA LEU A 125 16.72 0.10 -2.65
C LEU A 125 15.41 0.79 -2.29
N LEU A 126 14.62 1.18 -3.31
CA LEU A 126 13.26 1.68 -3.15
C LEU A 126 12.27 0.54 -3.37
N ILE A 127 11.39 0.30 -2.40
CA ILE A 127 10.38 -0.75 -2.43
C ILE A 127 8.99 -0.10 -2.40
N PHE A 128 8.17 -0.38 -3.42
CA PHE A 128 6.77 -0.01 -3.43
C PHE A 128 5.88 -1.18 -3.01
N ASP A 129 5.12 -0.97 -1.95
CA ASP A 129 4.06 -1.85 -1.52
C ASP A 129 2.74 -1.44 -2.17
N GLU A 130 2.51 -1.93 -3.39
CA GLU A 130 1.25 -1.69 -4.11
C GLU A 130 0.21 -2.81 -3.89
N VAL A 131 0.28 -3.52 -2.78
CA VAL A 131 -0.73 -4.54 -2.43
C VAL A 131 -2.12 -3.92 -2.28
N ALA A 132 -2.22 -2.70 -1.74
CA ALA A 132 -3.48 -1.98 -1.59
C ALA A 132 -3.66 -0.87 -2.63
N THR A 133 -2.59 -0.26 -3.10
CA THR A 133 -2.58 0.93 -3.95
C THR A 133 -2.59 0.63 -5.45
N GLY A 134 -2.15 -0.56 -5.85
CA GLY A 134 -2.13 -0.99 -7.23
C GLY A 134 -3.51 -1.23 -7.85
N PHE A 135 -3.53 -1.51 -9.14
CA PHE A 135 -4.73 -1.76 -9.93
C PHE A 135 -5.75 -0.62 -9.85
N GLY A 136 -5.28 0.62 -9.91
CA GLY A 136 -6.13 1.78 -10.05
C GLY A 136 -6.60 2.43 -8.75
N ARG A 137 -6.31 1.87 -7.57
CA ARG A 137 -6.84 2.40 -6.29
C ARG A 137 -6.52 3.88 -6.06
N THR A 138 -5.36 4.33 -6.50
CA THR A 138 -4.90 5.73 -6.40
C THR A 138 -5.25 6.60 -7.62
N GLY A 139 -6.06 6.10 -8.55
CA GLY A 139 -6.30 6.77 -9.83
C GLY A 139 -5.23 6.47 -10.90
N ASN A 140 -4.14 5.81 -10.53
CA ASN A 140 -3.10 5.32 -11.44
C ASN A 140 -3.17 3.80 -11.53
N ARG A 141 -2.89 3.22 -12.70
CA ARG A 141 -2.86 1.75 -12.84
C ARG A 141 -1.92 1.14 -11.82
N PHE A 142 -0.68 1.63 -11.80
CA PHE A 142 0.30 1.44 -10.73
C PHE A 142 1.02 2.76 -10.48
N VAL A 143 1.35 3.08 -9.24
CA VAL A 143 2.18 4.24 -8.94
C VAL A 143 3.61 4.05 -9.46
N ALA A 144 4.04 2.79 -9.60
CA ALA A 144 5.28 2.41 -10.26
C ALA A 144 5.37 2.89 -11.73
N ASP A 145 4.25 3.21 -12.40
CA ASP A 145 4.25 3.83 -13.73
C ASP A 145 4.73 5.30 -13.70
N LEU A 146 4.67 5.96 -12.55
CA LEU A 146 5.09 7.36 -12.33
C LEU A 146 6.51 7.48 -11.77
N VAL A 147 6.85 6.60 -10.84
CA VAL A 147 8.17 6.52 -10.19
C VAL A 147 8.55 5.05 -10.08
N LEU A 148 9.61 4.65 -10.78
CA LEU A 148 9.99 3.24 -10.85
C LEU A 148 10.74 2.79 -9.57
N PRO A 149 10.22 1.84 -8.79
CA PRO A 149 10.94 1.26 -7.66
C PRO A 149 11.95 0.19 -8.12
N ASP A 150 12.86 -0.22 -7.22
CA ASP A 150 13.71 -1.38 -7.44
C ASP A 150 12.97 -2.69 -7.21
N ILE A 151 12.04 -2.68 -6.26
CA ILE A 151 11.18 -3.82 -5.93
C ILE A 151 9.73 -3.33 -5.84
N LEU A 152 8.85 -4.01 -6.56
CA LEU A 152 7.40 -3.75 -6.56
C LEU A 152 6.67 -4.96 -6.00
N VAL A 153 5.70 -4.72 -5.14
CA VAL A 153 4.87 -5.76 -4.53
C VAL A 153 3.41 -5.57 -4.91
N LEU A 154 2.79 -6.64 -5.42
CA LEU A 154 1.38 -6.65 -5.84
C LEU A 154 0.63 -7.78 -5.15
N GLY A 155 -0.64 -7.55 -4.82
CA GLY A 155 -1.52 -8.53 -4.20
C GLY A 155 -2.98 -8.10 -4.31
N LYS A 156 -3.84 -8.61 -3.42
CA LYS A 156 -5.27 -8.26 -3.35
C LYS A 156 -5.97 -8.26 -4.72
N ALA A 157 -6.07 -7.09 -5.37
CA ALA A 157 -6.72 -6.94 -6.67
C ALA A 157 -6.06 -7.76 -7.80
N LEU A 158 -4.83 -8.19 -7.64
CA LEU A 158 -4.11 -9.07 -8.59
C LEU A 158 -4.94 -10.29 -8.99
N THR A 159 -5.71 -10.84 -8.08
CA THR A 159 -6.56 -12.03 -8.32
C THR A 159 -8.06 -11.73 -8.23
N GLY A 160 -8.45 -10.45 -8.11
CA GLY A 160 -9.86 -10.06 -7.98
C GLY A 160 -10.56 -10.66 -6.76
N GLY A 161 -9.82 -11.15 -5.77
CA GLY A 161 -10.38 -11.77 -4.56
C GLY A 161 -10.70 -13.27 -4.68
N TYR A 162 -10.48 -13.90 -5.84
CA TYR A 162 -10.81 -15.31 -6.06
C TYR A 162 -9.87 -16.27 -5.33
N ILE A 163 -8.60 -15.92 -5.18
CA ILE A 163 -7.60 -16.75 -4.50
C ILE A 163 -6.52 -15.87 -3.87
N GLY A 164 -6.00 -16.29 -2.72
CA GLY A 164 -4.85 -15.62 -2.09
C GLY A 164 -3.59 -15.80 -2.95
N HIS A 165 -3.10 -14.71 -3.52
CA HIS A 165 -1.87 -14.70 -4.30
C HIS A 165 -1.24 -13.32 -4.30
N ALA A 166 0.07 -13.29 -4.40
CA ALA A 166 0.79 -12.05 -4.48
C ALA A 166 2.13 -12.24 -5.21
N VAL A 167 2.71 -11.17 -5.72
CA VAL A 167 3.96 -11.19 -6.46
C VAL A 167 4.91 -10.11 -5.96
N THR A 168 6.20 -10.43 -5.94
CA THR A 168 7.30 -9.47 -5.80
C THR A 168 8.02 -9.40 -7.14
N VAL A 169 8.12 -8.21 -7.69
CA VAL A 169 8.79 -7.93 -8.97
C VAL A 169 10.05 -7.15 -8.65
N ALA A 170 11.19 -7.56 -9.19
CA ALA A 170 12.47 -6.89 -9.02
C ALA A 170 13.06 -6.45 -10.35
N ASN A 171 13.82 -5.38 -10.36
CA ASN A 171 14.56 -4.92 -11.53
C ASN A 171 15.87 -5.72 -11.73
N HIS A 172 16.60 -5.45 -12.82
CA HIS A 172 17.86 -6.11 -13.14
C HIS A 172 18.93 -5.88 -12.06
N LYS A 173 19.03 -4.68 -11.53
CA LYS A 173 19.97 -4.33 -10.47
C LYS A 173 19.87 -5.29 -9.27
N VAL A 174 18.63 -5.60 -8.86
CA VAL A 174 18.39 -6.52 -7.76
C VAL A 174 18.67 -7.96 -8.19
N PHE A 175 18.19 -8.39 -9.37
CA PHE A 175 18.38 -9.74 -9.89
C PHE A 175 19.87 -10.12 -10.01
N ASP A 176 20.69 -9.24 -10.56
CA ASP A 176 22.10 -9.50 -10.83
C ASP A 176 22.91 -9.80 -9.56
N ALA A 177 22.48 -9.28 -8.41
CA ALA A 177 23.13 -9.57 -7.13
C ALA A 177 22.91 -11.02 -6.63
N PHE A 178 21.97 -11.74 -7.23
CA PHE A 178 21.67 -13.13 -6.92
C PHE A 178 22.11 -14.10 -8.03
N TYR A 179 22.38 -13.58 -9.22
CA TYR A 179 22.77 -14.38 -10.37
C TYR A 179 24.27 -14.71 -10.29
N SER A 180 24.57 -15.91 -9.81
CA SER A 180 25.93 -16.37 -9.58
C SER A 180 26.02 -17.89 -9.64
N ASP A 181 27.22 -18.42 -9.92
CA ASP A 181 27.53 -19.85 -9.79
C ASP A 181 27.77 -20.26 -8.31
N ASP A 182 27.83 -19.29 -7.38
CA ASP A 182 27.92 -19.58 -5.94
C ASP A 182 26.53 -19.71 -5.35
N ASP A 183 26.13 -20.95 -5.03
CA ASP A 183 24.83 -21.28 -4.43
C ASP A 183 24.49 -20.50 -3.15
N ARG A 184 25.51 -19.99 -2.43
CA ARG A 184 25.31 -19.18 -1.22
C ARG A 184 24.68 -17.82 -1.52
N LEU A 185 24.81 -17.32 -2.75
CA LEU A 185 24.23 -16.06 -3.17
C LEU A 185 22.78 -16.21 -3.64
N ALA A 186 22.29 -17.43 -3.83
CA ALA A 186 20.91 -17.69 -4.25
C ALA A 186 19.89 -17.19 -3.22
N LEU A 187 18.75 -16.68 -3.68
CA LEU A 187 17.66 -16.30 -2.79
C LEU A 187 16.95 -17.56 -2.24
N MET A 188 17.25 -17.90 -1.00
CA MET A 188 16.62 -19.02 -0.31
C MET A 188 15.24 -18.61 0.23
N HIS A 189 14.28 -18.48 -0.69
CA HIS A 189 12.88 -18.18 -0.40
C HIS A 189 11.98 -18.94 -1.36
N GLY A 190 11.35 -20.00 -0.91
CA GLY A 190 10.52 -20.91 -1.71
C GLY A 190 9.38 -21.51 -0.91
N PRO A 191 8.29 -20.76 -0.61
CA PRO A 191 7.09 -21.36 -0.04
C PRO A 191 6.58 -22.50 -0.91
N THR A 192 6.05 -23.56 -0.30
CA THR A 192 5.68 -24.83 -0.97
C THR A 192 4.80 -24.62 -2.22
N PHE A 193 3.87 -23.66 -2.15
CA PHE A 193 2.95 -23.35 -3.26
C PHE A 193 3.36 -22.12 -4.07
N MET A 194 4.63 -21.75 -4.04
CA MET A 194 5.13 -20.68 -4.91
C MET A 194 4.95 -21.06 -6.38
N GLY A 195 4.51 -20.10 -7.21
CA GLY A 195 4.24 -20.34 -8.62
C GLY A 195 3.01 -21.24 -8.87
N ASN A 196 2.05 -21.30 -7.94
CA ASN A 196 0.84 -22.09 -8.11
C ASN A 196 0.15 -21.76 -9.45
N PRO A 197 0.01 -22.75 -10.36
CA PRO A 197 -0.51 -22.52 -11.72
C PRO A 197 -1.94 -21.96 -11.73
N LEU A 198 -2.80 -22.40 -10.78
CA LEU A 198 -4.17 -21.90 -10.68
C LEU A 198 -4.17 -20.42 -10.29
N ALA A 199 -3.40 -20.04 -9.28
CA ALA A 199 -3.31 -18.66 -8.85
C ALA A 199 -2.70 -17.75 -9.93
N CYS A 200 -1.70 -18.23 -10.66
CA CYS A 200 -1.12 -17.52 -11.79
C CYS A 200 -2.15 -17.33 -12.93
N ALA A 201 -2.94 -18.35 -13.23
CA ALA A 201 -3.99 -18.26 -14.24
C ALA A 201 -5.08 -17.26 -13.87
N VAL A 202 -5.49 -17.25 -12.59
CA VAL A 202 -6.45 -16.26 -12.07
C VAL A 202 -5.88 -14.85 -12.13
N ALA A 203 -4.62 -14.65 -11.75
CA ALA A 203 -3.95 -13.35 -11.82
C ALA A 203 -3.87 -12.82 -13.26
N LEU A 204 -3.46 -13.67 -14.20
CA LEU A 204 -3.40 -13.32 -15.64
C LEU A 204 -4.79 -12.94 -16.16
N LYS A 205 -5.82 -13.71 -15.78
CA LYS A 205 -7.20 -13.40 -16.19
C LYS A 205 -7.72 -12.10 -15.56
N GLY A 206 -7.33 -11.82 -14.32
CA GLY A 206 -7.65 -10.56 -13.65
C GLY A 206 -7.05 -9.35 -14.39
N ILE A 207 -5.79 -9.44 -14.79
CA ILE A 207 -5.10 -8.39 -15.57
C ILE A 207 -5.79 -8.21 -16.94
N GLU A 208 -6.08 -9.31 -17.66
CA GLU A 208 -6.78 -9.27 -18.93
C GLU A 208 -8.14 -8.56 -18.84
N ILE A 209 -8.93 -8.88 -17.79
CA ILE A 209 -10.23 -8.25 -17.57
C ILE A 209 -10.06 -6.76 -17.25
N PHE A 210 -9.11 -6.42 -16.38
CA PHE A 210 -8.83 -5.03 -16.00
C PHE A 210 -8.51 -4.15 -17.22
N GLU A 211 -7.70 -4.66 -18.16
CA GLU A 211 -7.35 -3.96 -19.40
C GLU A 211 -8.52 -3.92 -20.38
N ARG A 212 -9.13 -5.09 -20.67
CA ARG A 212 -10.21 -5.23 -21.65
C ARG A 212 -11.42 -4.36 -21.35
N GLU A 213 -11.78 -4.23 -20.09
CA GLU A 213 -12.98 -3.51 -19.65
C GLU A 213 -12.71 -2.06 -19.23
N ASP A 214 -11.53 -1.54 -19.57
CA ASP A 214 -11.10 -0.16 -19.30
C ASP A 214 -11.42 0.32 -17.86
N TYR A 215 -10.95 -0.45 -16.89
CA TYR A 215 -11.18 -0.12 -15.48
C TYR A 215 -10.63 1.24 -15.10
N MET A 216 -9.58 1.73 -15.78
CA MET A 216 -9.04 3.06 -15.50
C MET A 216 -10.03 4.19 -15.80
N SER A 217 -10.86 4.05 -16.83
CA SER A 217 -11.95 5.02 -17.09
C SER A 217 -13.04 4.94 -16.03
N LYS A 218 -13.40 3.73 -15.58
CA LYS A 218 -14.37 3.54 -14.48
C LYS A 218 -13.86 4.19 -13.18
N ILE A 219 -12.58 4.01 -12.85
CA ILE A 219 -11.96 4.58 -11.64
C ILE A 219 -11.93 6.11 -11.71
N ARG A 220 -11.57 6.70 -12.84
CA ARG A 220 -11.64 8.16 -13.04
C ARG A 220 -13.06 8.70 -12.85
N HIS A 221 -14.06 7.98 -13.35
CA HIS A 221 -15.46 8.33 -13.16
C HIS A 221 -15.86 8.26 -11.67
N ILE A 222 -15.50 7.17 -10.98
CA ILE A 222 -15.74 7.04 -9.52
C ILE A 222 -15.11 8.20 -8.76
N GLU A 223 -13.87 8.57 -9.08
CA GLU A 223 -13.20 9.71 -8.43
C GLU A 223 -13.94 11.03 -8.70
N GLN A 224 -14.37 11.25 -9.95
CA GLN A 224 -15.12 12.45 -10.32
C GLN A 224 -16.44 12.56 -9.55
N VAL A 225 -17.23 11.49 -9.48
CA VAL A 225 -18.48 11.44 -8.70
C VAL A 225 -18.18 11.66 -7.22
N SER A 226 -17.15 10.99 -6.69
CA SER A 226 -16.75 11.13 -5.29
C SER A 226 -16.37 12.56 -4.92
N ARG A 227 -15.62 13.25 -5.79
CA ARG A 227 -15.29 14.68 -5.60
C ARG A 227 -16.52 15.56 -5.63
N GLY A 228 -17.42 15.36 -6.61
CA GLY A 228 -18.66 16.10 -6.71
C GLY A 228 -19.54 16.01 -5.46
N GLU A 229 -19.56 14.84 -4.83
CA GLU A 229 -20.41 14.57 -3.67
C GLU A 229 -19.75 14.91 -2.31
N MET A 230 -18.44 14.74 -2.18
CA MET A 230 -17.79 14.73 -0.87
C MET A 230 -16.75 15.83 -0.66
N GLU A 231 -16.18 16.42 -1.72
CA GLU A 231 -15.07 17.39 -1.57
C GLU A 231 -15.49 18.67 -0.81
N ALA A 232 -16.73 19.11 -0.99
CA ALA A 232 -17.28 20.28 -0.29
C ALA A 232 -18.01 19.90 1.01
N PHE A 233 -18.03 18.61 1.38
CA PHE A 233 -18.74 18.18 2.58
C PHE A 233 -17.98 18.55 3.83
N THR A 234 -18.62 19.33 4.71
CA THR A 234 -18.04 19.82 5.96
C THR A 234 -19.01 19.65 7.12
N ASP A 235 -18.46 19.36 8.30
CA ASP A 235 -19.16 19.36 9.58
C ASP A 235 -18.13 19.69 10.68
N PRO A 236 -18.48 20.37 11.77
CA PRO A 236 -17.51 20.69 12.84
C PRO A 236 -16.78 19.50 13.46
N ARG A 237 -17.32 18.30 13.37
CA ARG A 237 -16.70 17.05 13.83
C ARG A 237 -15.69 16.49 12.84
N ILE A 238 -15.74 16.90 11.58
CA ILE A 238 -14.87 16.43 10.51
C ILE A 238 -13.56 17.21 10.54
N LYS A 239 -12.46 16.49 10.62
CA LYS A 239 -11.11 17.03 10.52
C LYS A 239 -10.71 17.23 9.06
N GLU A 240 -10.99 16.23 8.21
CA GLU A 240 -10.58 16.24 6.80
C GLU A 240 -11.41 15.25 5.98
N VAL A 241 -11.65 15.60 4.71
CA VAL A 241 -12.15 14.68 3.68
C VAL A 241 -11.04 14.48 2.65
N ARG A 242 -10.66 13.23 2.42
CA ARG A 242 -9.61 12.83 1.45
C ARG A 242 -10.21 11.98 0.35
N ILE A 243 -9.85 12.29 -0.90
CA ILE A 243 -10.36 11.58 -2.08
C ILE A 243 -9.19 11.33 -3.04
N MET A 244 -9.00 10.06 -3.42
CA MET A 244 -7.98 9.66 -4.39
C MET A 244 -8.45 8.39 -5.12
N GLY A 245 -8.60 8.46 -6.44
CA GLY A 245 -9.04 7.32 -7.25
C GLY A 245 -10.32 6.67 -6.73
N GLY A 246 -10.24 5.40 -6.36
CA GLY A 246 -11.37 4.65 -5.80
C GLY A 246 -11.43 4.65 -4.27
N CYS A 247 -10.83 5.63 -3.60
CA CYS A 247 -10.81 5.75 -2.14
C CYS A 247 -11.34 7.11 -1.68
N VAL A 248 -12.30 7.08 -0.75
CA VAL A 248 -12.80 8.26 -0.03
C VAL A 248 -12.67 8.01 1.46
N CYS A 249 -12.14 8.98 2.19
CA CYS A 249 -12.01 8.93 3.64
C CYS A 249 -12.49 10.23 4.27
N VAL A 250 -13.35 10.10 5.28
CA VAL A 250 -13.76 11.19 6.18
C VAL A 250 -13.10 10.93 7.53
N GLU A 251 -12.17 11.77 7.92
CA GLU A 251 -11.51 11.73 9.23
C GLU A 251 -12.24 12.64 10.20
N VAL A 252 -12.62 12.13 11.38
CA VAL A 252 -13.21 12.93 12.44
C VAL A 252 -12.16 13.30 13.50
N HIS A 253 -12.43 14.37 14.27
CA HIS A 253 -11.57 14.77 15.37
C HIS A 253 -11.58 13.76 16.53
N ASP A 254 -12.71 13.13 16.78
CA ASP A 254 -12.92 12.19 17.89
C ASP A 254 -13.60 10.92 17.36
N SER A 255 -13.02 9.76 17.62
CA SER A 255 -13.56 8.46 17.19
C SER A 255 -14.96 8.18 17.75
N ARG A 256 -15.31 8.81 18.91
CA ARG A 256 -16.65 8.71 19.51
C ARG A 256 -17.74 9.27 18.59
N ASP A 257 -17.41 10.20 17.70
CA ASP A 257 -18.35 10.71 16.71
C ASP A 257 -18.80 9.67 15.69
N LEU A 258 -18.09 8.55 15.60
CA LEU A 258 -18.42 7.42 14.73
C LEU A 258 -19.06 6.22 15.47
N GLU A 259 -19.27 6.33 16.78
CA GLU A 259 -19.92 5.27 17.55
C GLU A 259 -21.36 5.04 17.08
N GLY A 260 -21.64 3.80 16.64
CA GLY A 260 -22.95 3.39 16.09
C GLY A 260 -23.10 3.59 14.57
N PHE A 261 -22.14 4.22 13.89
CA PHE A 261 -22.22 4.43 12.43
C PHE A 261 -22.41 3.13 11.65
N GLN A 262 -21.73 2.06 12.01
CA GLN A 262 -21.86 0.77 11.29
C GLN A 262 -23.32 0.26 11.31
N GLN A 263 -24.01 0.33 12.44
CA GLN A 263 -25.39 -0.08 12.57
C GLN A 263 -26.31 0.86 11.79
N PHE A 264 -26.08 2.16 11.91
CA PHE A 264 -26.82 3.18 11.16
C PHE A 264 -26.74 2.98 9.64
N ALA A 265 -25.55 2.72 9.12
CA ALA A 265 -25.32 2.45 7.70
C ALA A 265 -25.98 1.15 7.27
N TYR A 266 -25.87 0.10 8.07
CA TYR A 266 -26.49 -1.20 7.81
C TYR A 266 -28.02 -1.11 7.68
N GLU A 267 -28.69 -0.36 8.57
CA GLU A 267 -30.14 -0.14 8.53
C GLU A 267 -30.59 0.61 7.26
N ARG A 268 -29.67 1.35 6.62
CA ARG A 268 -29.87 2.07 5.36
C ARG A 268 -29.41 1.27 4.13
N GLY A 269 -29.03 0.00 4.32
CA GLY A 269 -28.61 -0.91 3.28
C GLY A 269 -27.21 -0.61 2.74
N VAL A 270 -26.35 -0.02 3.56
CA VAL A 270 -24.93 0.22 3.26
C VAL A 270 -24.07 -0.52 4.28
N PHE A 271 -23.16 -1.38 3.79
CA PHE A 271 -22.16 -2.00 4.64
C PHE A 271 -20.92 -1.11 4.68
N SER A 272 -20.78 -0.36 5.76
CA SER A 272 -19.59 0.47 6.03
C SER A 272 -19.19 0.34 7.49
N ARG A 273 -17.94 0.00 7.73
CA ARG A 273 -17.37 -0.14 9.07
C ARG A 273 -16.33 0.97 9.28
N PRO A 274 -16.57 1.90 10.20
CA PRO A 274 -15.55 2.88 10.57
C PRO A 274 -14.37 2.17 11.21
N PHE A 275 -13.22 2.80 11.12
CA PHE A 275 -11.99 2.32 11.67
C PHE A 275 -11.29 3.45 12.43
N LEU A 276 -11.07 3.30 13.75
CA LEU A 276 -10.63 4.37 14.62
C LEU A 276 -11.48 5.64 14.39
N ASN A 277 -10.85 6.75 14.01
CA ASN A 277 -11.51 8.00 13.66
C ASN A 277 -11.75 8.18 12.13
N TYR A 278 -11.75 7.09 11.38
CA TYR A 278 -11.92 7.11 9.92
C TYR A 278 -13.23 6.43 9.50
N MET A 279 -14.05 7.16 8.76
CA MET A 279 -15.14 6.63 7.96
C MET A 279 -14.67 6.61 6.50
N TYR A 280 -14.63 5.44 5.86
CA TYR A 280 -14.03 5.33 4.54
C TYR A 280 -14.84 4.45 3.59
N SER A 281 -14.64 4.65 2.30
CA SER A 281 -15.20 3.87 1.22
C SER A 281 -14.10 3.48 0.23
N MET A 282 -13.97 2.18 -0.03
CA MET A 282 -13.11 1.59 -1.05
C MET A 282 -13.97 0.65 -1.90
N VAL A 283 -14.70 1.22 -2.83
CA VAL A 283 -15.72 0.50 -3.60
C VAL A 283 -15.11 -0.43 -4.67
N PRO A 284 -15.87 -1.48 -5.08
CA PRO A 284 -15.56 -2.20 -6.31
C PRO A 284 -15.76 -1.29 -7.52
N TYR A 285 -14.91 -1.42 -8.54
CA TYR A 285 -14.93 -0.52 -9.71
C TYR A 285 -16.11 -0.76 -10.67
N VAL A 286 -16.97 -1.72 -10.38
CA VAL A 286 -18.22 -2.01 -11.11
C VAL A 286 -19.45 -1.40 -10.42
N ILE A 287 -19.24 -0.62 -9.37
CA ILE A 287 -20.32 0.06 -8.65
C ILE A 287 -21.08 1.01 -9.60
N SER A 288 -22.41 1.09 -9.47
CA SER A 288 -23.19 2.11 -10.16
C SER A 288 -23.13 3.47 -9.47
N ASP A 289 -23.44 4.54 -10.19
CA ASP A 289 -23.48 5.89 -9.61
C ASP A 289 -24.53 5.96 -8.48
N GLU A 290 -25.68 5.31 -8.64
CA GLU A 290 -26.74 5.26 -7.64
C GLU A 290 -26.24 4.63 -6.32
N GLU A 291 -25.51 3.51 -6.43
CA GLU A 291 -24.95 2.82 -5.27
C GLU A 291 -23.84 3.65 -4.61
N LEU A 292 -22.99 4.28 -5.41
CA LEU A 292 -21.91 5.13 -4.92
C LEU A 292 -22.44 6.37 -4.19
N ILE A 293 -23.40 7.08 -4.80
CA ILE A 293 -24.07 8.23 -4.19
C ILE A 293 -24.79 7.83 -2.91
N LYS A 294 -25.49 6.68 -2.90
CA LYS A 294 -26.15 6.17 -1.70
C LYS A 294 -25.18 5.99 -0.54
N ILE A 295 -23.95 5.49 -0.80
CA ILE A 295 -22.93 5.37 0.25
C ILE A 295 -22.60 6.75 0.84
N PHE A 296 -22.38 7.75 -0.02
CA PHE A 296 -22.04 9.10 0.42
C PHE A 296 -23.21 9.81 1.11
N ASP A 297 -24.43 9.58 0.66
CA ASP A 297 -25.62 10.15 1.32
C ASP A 297 -25.77 9.60 2.74
N VAL A 298 -25.56 8.29 2.96
CA VAL A 298 -25.57 7.68 4.29
C VAL A 298 -24.44 8.26 5.16
N MET A 299 -23.25 8.49 4.62
CA MET A 299 -22.17 9.15 5.35
C MET A 299 -22.53 10.58 5.76
N LYS A 300 -23.10 11.37 4.85
CA LYS A 300 -23.55 12.76 5.11
C LYS A 300 -24.72 12.82 6.10
N GLU A 301 -25.68 11.91 5.97
CA GLU A 301 -26.85 11.81 6.84
C GLU A 301 -26.49 11.54 8.30
N TRP A 302 -25.48 10.71 8.55
CA TRP A 302 -24.94 10.48 9.89
C TRP A 302 -24.60 11.75 10.64
N PHE A 303 -23.96 12.71 9.98
CA PHE A 303 -23.60 13.99 10.60
C PHE A 303 -24.78 14.96 10.71
N ARG A 304 -25.87 14.77 9.97
CA ARG A 304 -27.06 15.60 10.05
C ARG A 304 -28.04 15.16 11.14
N GLU A 305 -28.08 13.87 11.46
CA GLU A 305 -29.03 13.30 12.41
C GLU A 305 -28.46 13.21 13.84
N LYS A 306 -27.18 13.33 14.04
CA LYS A 306 -26.48 13.37 15.33
C LYS A 306 -25.97 14.76 15.65
#